data_ab95fff4582e22b8467c0e01823edf54
#
_entry.id   ab95fff4582e22b8467c0e01823edf54
#
_cell.length_a   1.000
_cell.length_b   1.000
_cell.length_c   1.000
_cell.angle_alpha   90.00
_cell.angle_beta   90.00
_cell.angle_gamma   90.00
#
_symmetry.space_group_name_H-M   'P 1'
#
loop_
_entity.id
_entity.type
_entity.pdbx_description
1 polymer ?
#
loop_
_entity_poly.entity_id
_entity_poly.type
_entity_poly.pdbx_seq_one_letter_code
_entity_poly.pdbx_strand_id
1 'polypeptide(L)'
;MDNKQTLNLDKIFQWFKEGEKKRDNWLIGTEHEKFLFKKNNFKRLGYEDLNGIKTILNKISEEEDWKKINEGNNLIGLKHKSGSSISLEPGGQFELSGAPLRNLHMTCNEAGLHLNLMRKISNELDFVMLGLGFDPISKRDQINWMPKNRYEIMKNHMPKVGNLGIDMMIRTCTIQVNLDYSDETDMVKKFKTSLALQPIATALFSNSPFIEGKISNYSSLRAYTWTDTDSKRSGFPDIVFSKDFGYEAWTKYLLSVPMYFIYDKGTYHNAAGKSFAKFLNGKLDGFEGKFPTMSDWEDHVTVAFPEVRLKQYLEMRGADGGPWNRICALPAFWVGLLYDEKSLDEAFHVAKKFMNVPLLEESRISAAKFGLNGIIGSSKIINVAKDLLNISYEGLKLSLIHISEPTRRRGISYAVFCMKK
;
A
#
# COMPACT_ATOMS: atom_id res chain seq x y z
N MET A 1 -2.47 36.39 14.34
CA MET A 1 -2.07 36.00 12.96
C MET A 1 -1.18 34.80 13.13
N ASP A 2 -1.73 33.59 12.90
CA ASP A 2 -0.97 32.36 13.02
C ASP A 2 0.14 32.36 11.96
N ASN A 3 1.36 32.32 12.45
CA ASN A 3 2.57 32.18 11.66
C ASN A 3 2.63 30.73 11.09
N LYS A 4 1.71 30.38 10.18
CA LYS A 4 1.79 29.15 9.39
C LYS A 4 3.02 29.32 8.52
N GLN A 5 4.15 28.85 9.06
CA GLN A 5 5.42 28.87 8.33
C GLN A 5 5.24 28.18 6.98
N THR A 6 5.37 28.94 5.91
CA THR A 6 5.33 28.47 4.52
C THR A 6 6.23 27.24 4.35
N LEU A 7 5.75 26.21 3.66
CA LEU A 7 6.54 25.03 3.31
C LEU A 7 7.71 25.42 2.39
N ASN A 8 8.86 24.84 2.61
CA ASN A 8 10.05 24.95 1.74
C ASN A 8 10.79 23.61 1.68
N LEU A 9 11.85 23.53 0.86
CA LEU A 9 12.59 22.29 0.68
C LEU A 9 13.26 21.80 1.96
N ASP A 10 13.78 22.70 2.79
CA ASP A 10 14.45 22.32 4.05
C ASP A 10 13.49 21.63 5.01
N LYS A 11 12.25 22.11 5.10
CA LYS A 11 11.20 21.48 5.90
C LYS A 11 10.78 20.11 5.34
N ILE A 12 10.74 19.96 4.02
CA ILE A 12 10.47 18.68 3.38
C ILE A 12 11.58 17.68 3.69
N PHE A 13 12.85 18.10 3.61
CA PHE A 13 13.97 17.23 3.96
C PHE A 13 13.97 16.85 5.43
N GLN A 14 13.67 17.82 6.30
CA GLN A 14 13.52 17.58 7.73
C GLN A 14 12.40 16.58 8.02
N TRP A 15 11.27 16.67 7.32
CA TRP A 15 10.15 15.74 7.46
C TRP A 15 10.55 14.29 7.14
N PHE A 16 11.41 14.04 6.12
CA PHE A 16 11.93 12.70 5.87
C PHE A 16 12.89 12.24 6.98
N LYS A 17 13.74 13.14 7.49
CA LYS A 17 14.66 12.85 8.60
C LYS A 17 13.95 12.52 9.90
N GLU A 18 12.79 13.09 10.15
CA GLU A 18 11.94 12.75 11.30
C GLU A 18 11.43 11.30 11.25
N GLY A 19 11.46 10.66 10.08
CA GLY A 19 11.21 9.23 9.91
C GLY A 19 12.35 8.32 10.34
N GLU A 20 13.58 8.86 10.52
CA GLU A 20 14.75 8.10 10.97
C GLU A 20 14.56 7.61 12.40
N LYS A 21 14.79 6.32 12.64
CA LYS A 21 14.63 5.70 13.97
C LYS A 21 15.79 4.78 14.28
N LYS A 22 16.27 4.81 15.51
CA LYS A 22 17.19 3.77 15.99
C LYS A 22 16.57 2.40 15.83
N ARG A 23 17.37 1.39 15.50
CA ARG A 23 16.93 0.01 15.20
C ARG A 23 16.00 -0.57 16.30
N ASP A 24 16.30 -0.32 17.57
CA ASP A 24 15.48 -0.79 18.69
C ASP A 24 14.07 -0.20 18.74
N ASN A 25 13.85 0.89 18.00
CA ASN A 25 12.58 1.59 17.89
C ASN A 25 11.85 1.32 16.56
N TRP A 26 12.37 0.44 15.71
CA TRP A 26 11.72 0.09 14.45
C TRP A 26 10.40 -0.63 14.70
N LEU A 27 9.42 -0.26 13.89
CA LEU A 27 8.06 -0.76 13.96
C LEU A 27 7.67 -1.36 12.60
N ILE A 28 6.58 -2.11 12.60
CA ILE A 28 6.02 -2.76 11.42
C ILE A 28 4.58 -2.29 11.29
N GLY A 29 4.22 -1.65 10.19
CA GLY A 29 2.84 -1.37 9.81
C GLY A 29 2.37 -2.36 8.75
N THR A 30 1.11 -2.75 8.81
CA THR A 30 0.50 -3.63 7.80
C THR A 30 -0.85 -3.07 7.40
N GLU A 31 -1.05 -2.87 6.10
CA GLU A 31 -2.33 -2.44 5.55
C GLU A 31 -2.93 -3.57 4.74
N HIS A 32 -4.24 -3.76 4.82
CA HIS A 32 -4.90 -4.77 3.99
C HIS A 32 -6.34 -4.40 3.66
N GLU A 33 -6.68 -4.61 2.43
CA GLU A 33 -7.98 -4.33 1.84
C GLU A 33 -8.78 -5.61 1.59
N LYS A 34 -10.10 -5.51 1.64
CA LYS A 34 -11.05 -6.59 1.36
C LYS A 34 -12.23 -6.11 0.55
N PHE A 35 -12.72 -6.97 -0.33
CA PHE A 35 -14.01 -6.78 -0.98
C PHE A 35 -15.15 -7.27 -0.10
N LEU A 36 -16.22 -6.49 -0.03
CA LEU A 36 -17.46 -6.85 0.67
C LEU A 36 -18.57 -7.16 -0.34
N PHE A 37 -19.20 -8.34 -0.19
CA PHE A 37 -20.27 -8.80 -1.06
C PHE A 37 -21.49 -9.21 -0.25
N LYS A 38 -22.68 -9.00 -0.79
CA LYS A 38 -23.95 -9.57 -0.27
C LYS A 38 -23.87 -11.09 -0.36
N LYS A 39 -24.19 -11.80 0.71
CA LYS A 39 -24.06 -13.26 0.77
C LYS A 39 -25.03 -13.99 -0.18
N ASN A 40 -26.20 -13.43 -0.41
CA ASN A 40 -27.27 -14.05 -1.19
C ASN A 40 -27.05 -14.01 -2.72
N ASN A 41 -26.28 -13.04 -3.25
CA ASN A 41 -26.15 -12.86 -4.70
C ASN A 41 -24.75 -12.39 -5.15
N PHE A 42 -23.81 -12.27 -4.24
CA PHE A 42 -22.43 -11.83 -4.47
C PHE A 42 -22.29 -10.47 -5.19
N LYS A 43 -23.30 -9.60 -5.10
CA LYS A 43 -23.17 -8.20 -5.51
C LYS A 43 -22.35 -7.43 -4.49
N ARG A 44 -21.55 -6.46 -4.95
CA ARG A 44 -20.78 -5.56 -4.07
C ARG A 44 -21.73 -4.85 -3.10
N LEU A 45 -21.27 -4.72 -1.87
CA LEU A 45 -21.99 -3.96 -0.85
C LEU A 45 -21.90 -2.46 -1.17
N GLY A 46 -23.05 -1.80 -1.26
CA GLY A 46 -23.14 -0.35 -1.42
C GLY A 46 -22.97 0.39 -0.09
N TYR A 47 -22.65 1.67 -0.17
CA TYR A 47 -22.48 2.51 1.02
C TYR A 47 -23.81 2.69 1.78
N GLU A 48 -24.88 3.04 1.09
CA GLU A 48 -26.22 3.31 1.65
C GLU A 48 -27.18 2.08 1.61
N ASP A 49 -26.70 0.89 1.26
CA ASP A 49 -27.52 -0.33 1.37
C ASP A 49 -27.99 -0.52 2.83
N LEU A 50 -29.13 -1.16 3.04
CA LEU A 50 -29.72 -1.38 4.39
C LEU A 50 -28.68 -1.99 5.37
N ASN A 51 -27.95 -3.01 4.93
CA ASN A 51 -26.83 -3.63 5.66
C ASN A 51 -25.50 -3.28 4.98
N GLY A 52 -25.37 -2.05 4.51
CA GLY A 52 -24.26 -1.57 3.70
C GLY A 52 -23.05 -1.16 4.51
N ILE A 53 -22.07 -0.59 3.80
CA ILE A 53 -20.76 -0.20 4.37
C ILE A 53 -20.93 0.81 5.53
N LYS A 54 -21.83 1.79 5.41
CA LYS A 54 -22.13 2.76 6.48
C LYS A 54 -22.64 2.08 7.75
N THR A 55 -23.50 1.06 7.61
CA THR A 55 -24.01 0.27 8.76
C THR A 55 -22.89 -0.53 9.41
N ILE A 56 -21.98 -1.12 8.63
CA ILE A 56 -20.80 -1.84 9.12
C ILE A 56 -19.89 -0.89 9.93
N LEU A 57 -19.57 0.29 9.39
CA LEU A 57 -18.76 1.28 10.10
C LEU A 57 -19.41 1.73 11.40
N ASN A 58 -20.74 1.94 11.43
CA ASN A 58 -21.44 2.28 12.66
C ASN A 58 -21.33 1.15 13.70
N LYS A 59 -21.54 -0.11 13.31
CA LYS A 59 -21.40 -1.26 14.23
C LYS A 59 -19.97 -1.38 14.80
N ILE A 60 -18.94 -1.17 13.99
CA ILE A 60 -17.56 -1.17 14.49
C ILE A 60 -17.34 0.00 15.46
N SER A 61 -17.95 1.15 15.21
CA SER A 61 -17.80 2.33 16.10
C SER A 61 -18.50 2.19 17.45
N GLU A 62 -19.35 1.16 17.62
CA GLU A 62 -19.96 0.77 18.91
C GLU A 62 -19.00 -0.06 19.78
N GLU A 63 -17.99 -0.70 19.16
CA GLU A 63 -16.92 -1.36 19.89
C GLU A 63 -15.98 -0.34 20.55
N GLU A 64 -15.32 -0.74 21.63
CA GLU A 64 -14.49 0.14 22.46
C GLU A 64 -13.34 0.77 21.63
N ASP A 65 -13.04 2.04 21.92
CA ASP A 65 -11.88 2.79 21.41
C ASP A 65 -11.90 3.23 19.92
N TRP A 66 -12.99 3.03 19.19
CA TRP A 66 -13.14 3.53 17.83
C TRP A 66 -13.79 4.91 17.79
N LYS A 67 -13.16 5.85 17.07
CA LYS A 67 -13.67 7.21 16.79
C LYS A 67 -14.08 7.33 15.33
N LYS A 68 -15.24 7.92 15.07
CA LYS A 68 -15.76 8.18 13.73
C LYS A 68 -14.95 9.24 13.00
N ILE A 69 -14.66 9.00 11.71
CA ILE A 69 -14.10 9.98 10.78
C ILE A 69 -15.20 10.30 9.76
N ASN A 70 -15.61 11.57 9.72
CA ASN A 70 -16.66 12.02 8.82
C ASN A 70 -16.12 13.01 7.80
N GLU A 71 -16.71 13.01 6.60
CA GLU A 71 -16.59 14.06 5.60
C GLU A 71 -17.99 14.62 5.32
N GLY A 72 -18.26 15.83 5.81
CA GLY A 72 -19.63 16.32 5.90
C GLY A 72 -20.51 15.39 6.75
N ASN A 73 -21.61 14.93 6.18
CA ASN A 73 -22.54 14.00 6.84
C ASN A 73 -22.19 12.50 6.59
N ASN A 74 -21.13 12.22 5.85
CA ASN A 74 -20.77 10.86 5.49
C ASN A 74 -19.73 10.28 6.45
N LEU A 75 -20.01 9.13 7.06
CA LEU A 75 -19.06 8.36 7.85
C LEU A 75 -18.11 7.62 6.89
N ILE A 76 -16.87 8.09 6.78
CA ILE A 76 -15.92 7.61 5.76
C ILE A 76 -14.78 6.76 6.31
N GLY A 77 -14.72 6.57 7.61
CA GLY A 77 -13.69 5.77 8.26
C GLY A 77 -13.78 5.80 9.78
N LEU A 78 -12.87 5.10 10.40
CA LEU A 78 -12.76 4.99 11.85
C LEU A 78 -11.29 5.09 12.26
N LYS A 79 -11.01 5.65 13.45
CA LYS A 79 -9.69 5.72 14.05
C LYS A 79 -9.70 5.04 15.41
N HIS A 80 -8.83 4.08 15.62
CA HIS A 80 -8.69 3.39 16.91
C HIS A 80 -7.61 4.06 17.78
N LYS A 81 -7.72 3.94 19.10
CA LYS A 81 -6.73 4.50 20.05
C LYS A 81 -5.33 3.93 19.89
N SER A 82 -5.18 2.69 19.39
CA SER A 82 -3.88 2.06 19.08
C SER A 82 -3.10 2.75 17.97
N GLY A 83 -3.74 3.60 17.20
CA GLY A 83 -3.19 4.21 15.98
C GLY A 83 -3.67 3.56 14.68
N SER A 84 -4.29 2.37 14.71
CA SER A 84 -4.91 1.78 13.52
C SER A 84 -6.12 2.56 13.03
N SER A 85 -6.48 2.39 11.77
CA SER A 85 -7.64 3.03 11.18
C SER A 85 -8.35 2.13 10.18
N ILE A 86 -9.65 2.32 10.05
CA ILE A 86 -10.44 1.74 8.97
C ILE A 86 -10.75 2.84 7.97
N SER A 87 -10.46 2.59 6.71
CA SER A 87 -10.78 3.50 5.62
C SER A 87 -11.54 2.78 4.50
N LEU A 88 -12.13 3.58 3.61
CA LEU A 88 -12.84 3.10 2.43
C LEU A 88 -12.07 3.54 1.19
N GLU A 89 -11.75 2.59 0.33
CA GLU A 89 -11.24 2.85 -0.99
C GLU A 89 -12.37 3.17 -1.97
N PRO A 90 -12.12 3.77 -3.16
CA PRO A 90 -13.15 4.34 -4.01
C PRO A 90 -14.33 3.43 -4.33
N GLY A 91 -14.11 2.14 -4.52
CA GLY A 91 -15.15 1.14 -4.79
C GLY A 91 -15.67 0.43 -3.53
N GLY A 92 -15.40 0.95 -2.32
CA GLY A 92 -15.82 0.31 -1.08
C GLY A 92 -14.97 -0.89 -0.67
N GLN A 93 -13.74 -0.97 -1.17
CA GLN A 93 -12.75 -1.87 -0.59
C GLN A 93 -12.52 -1.41 0.84
N PHE A 94 -12.68 -2.36 1.77
CA PHE A 94 -12.65 -2.10 3.20
C PHE A 94 -11.23 -2.35 3.70
N GLU A 95 -10.57 -1.29 4.11
CA GLU A 95 -9.17 -1.29 4.49
C GLU A 95 -9.01 -1.20 6.01
N LEU A 96 -8.12 -2.04 6.56
CA LEU A 96 -7.47 -1.79 7.83
C LEU A 96 -6.05 -1.31 7.57
N SER A 97 -5.76 -0.07 7.94
CA SER A 97 -4.40 0.43 8.11
C SER A 97 -4.00 0.17 9.56
N GLY A 98 -3.17 -0.86 9.78
CA GLY A 98 -2.77 -1.33 11.09
C GLY A 98 -1.91 -0.31 11.85
N ALA A 99 -1.86 -0.46 13.18
CA ALA A 99 -0.98 0.33 14.02
C ALA A 99 0.51 0.02 13.73
N PRO A 100 1.43 0.96 13.99
CA PRO A 100 2.86 0.66 13.98
C PRO A 100 3.20 -0.20 15.20
N LEU A 101 3.53 -1.48 14.96
CA LEU A 101 3.68 -2.51 15.99
C LEU A 101 5.13 -3.02 16.06
N ARG A 102 5.55 -3.49 17.23
CA ARG A 102 6.95 -3.86 17.49
C ARG A 102 7.38 -5.17 16.84
N ASN A 103 6.46 -6.07 16.54
CA ASN A 103 6.82 -7.38 16.00
C ASN A 103 5.71 -8.01 15.17
N LEU A 104 6.05 -9.03 14.39
CA LEU A 104 5.16 -9.75 13.51
C LEU A 104 4.01 -10.49 14.22
N HIS A 105 4.20 -10.92 15.46
CA HIS A 105 3.12 -11.55 16.20
C HIS A 105 2.02 -10.56 16.55
N MET A 106 2.42 -9.32 16.91
CA MET A 106 1.45 -8.24 17.15
C MET A 106 0.70 -7.87 15.89
N THR A 107 1.36 -7.76 14.72
CA THR A 107 0.69 -7.46 13.45
C THR A 107 -0.28 -8.59 13.04
N CYS A 108 0.11 -9.85 13.19
CA CYS A 108 -0.76 -10.99 12.91
C CYS A 108 -1.95 -11.06 13.88
N ASN A 109 -1.73 -10.71 15.15
CA ASN A 109 -2.80 -10.67 16.16
C ASN A 109 -3.81 -9.55 15.84
N GLU A 110 -3.32 -8.35 15.50
CA GLU A 110 -4.18 -7.23 15.08
C GLU A 110 -5.06 -7.61 13.88
N ALA A 111 -4.45 -8.19 12.83
CA ALA A 111 -5.19 -8.69 11.68
C ALA A 111 -6.21 -9.77 12.08
N GLY A 112 -5.84 -10.68 12.98
CA GLY A 112 -6.72 -11.72 13.50
C GLY A 112 -7.91 -11.16 14.27
N LEU A 113 -7.69 -10.18 15.15
CA LEU A 113 -8.75 -9.50 15.92
C LEU A 113 -9.72 -8.78 14.97
N HIS A 114 -9.20 -8.02 14.01
CA HIS A 114 -10.02 -7.35 13.00
C HIS A 114 -10.88 -8.35 12.20
N LEU A 115 -10.27 -9.43 11.71
CA LEU A 115 -11.01 -10.45 10.93
C LEU A 115 -12.06 -11.18 11.77
N ASN A 116 -11.83 -11.38 13.07
CA ASN A 116 -12.83 -11.98 13.98
C ASN A 116 -14.00 -11.01 14.22
N LEU A 117 -13.73 -9.72 14.43
CA LEU A 117 -14.77 -8.69 14.54
C LEU A 117 -15.60 -8.63 13.26
N MET A 118 -14.95 -8.56 12.10
CA MET A 118 -15.64 -8.54 10.81
C MET A 118 -16.46 -9.80 10.55
N ARG A 119 -16.01 -10.98 11.01
CA ARG A 119 -16.79 -12.22 10.93
C ARG A 119 -18.05 -12.16 11.77
N LYS A 120 -17.97 -11.63 13.00
CA LYS A 120 -19.13 -11.40 13.88
C LYS A 120 -20.16 -10.52 13.15
N ILE A 121 -19.73 -9.34 12.69
CA ILE A 121 -20.59 -8.37 12.01
C ILE A 121 -21.15 -8.96 10.67
N SER A 122 -20.36 -9.73 9.93
CA SER A 122 -20.79 -10.33 8.67
C SER A 122 -21.92 -11.37 8.85
N ASN A 123 -21.91 -12.10 9.97
CA ASN A 123 -22.97 -13.03 10.31
C ASN A 123 -24.28 -12.30 10.71
N GLU A 124 -24.17 -11.12 11.31
CA GLU A 124 -25.33 -10.31 11.70
C GLU A 124 -25.94 -9.57 10.52
N LEU A 125 -25.13 -9.09 9.58
CA LEU A 125 -25.56 -8.24 8.46
C LEU A 125 -25.63 -8.99 7.12
N ASP A 126 -25.37 -10.30 7.11
CA ASP A 126 -25.47 -11.22 5.97
C ASP A 126 -24.62 -10.81 4.76
N PHE A 127 -23.35 -10.49 4.98
CA PHE A 127 -22.36 -10.25 3.95
C PHE A 127 -21.17 -11.22 4.04
N VAL A 128 -20.35 -11.27 2.98
CA VAL A 128 -19.08 -11.98 2.96
C VAL A 128 -17.93 -11.02 2.64
N MET A 129 -16.75 -11.29 3.21
CA MET A 129 -15.55 -10.51 3.01
C MET A 129 -14.48 -11.38 2.34
N LEU A 130 -13.98 -10.93 1.18
CA LEU A 130 -13.01 -11.68 0.38
C LEU A 130 -11.68 -10.93 0.27
N GLY A 131 -10.59 -11.61 0.61
CA GLY A 131 -9.23 -11.15 0.38
C GLY A 131 -8.70 -11.65 -0.96
N LEU A 132 -8.84 -10.84 -2.00
CA LEU A 132 -8.40 -11.08 -3.37
C LEU A 132 -7.72 -9.82 -3.90
N GLY A 133 -6.87 -9.94 -4.92
CA GLY A 133 -6.21 -8.77 -5.51
C GLY A 133 -7.09 -7.99 -6.48
N PHE A 134 -8.10 -8.62 -7.09
CA PHE A 134 -9.03 -7.98 -8.03
C PHE A 134 -10.45 -8.50 -7.81
N ASP A 135 -11.46 -7.65 -8.07
CA ASP A 135 -12.87 -8.05 -7.97
C ASP A 135 -13.18 -9.14 -9.00
N PRO A 136 -13.56 -10.36 -8.55
CA PRO A 136 -13.68 -11.50 -9.45
C PRO A 136 -14.97 -11.49 -10.27
N ILE A 137 -15.99 -10.70 -9.90
CA ILE A 137 -17.36 -10.85 -10.40
C ILE A 137 -17.90 -9.57 -11.02
N SER A 138 -17.69 -8.42 -10.34
CA SER A 138 -18.41 -7.19 -10.67
C SER A 138 -17.83 -6.49 -11.89
N LYS A 139 -18.72 -5.95 -12.75
CA LYS A 139 -18.35 -4.99 -13.79
C LYS A 139 -18.18 -3.58 -13.20
N ARG A 140 -17.50 -2.68 -13.93
CA ARG A 140 -17.26 -1.30 -13.49
C ARG A 140 -18.55 -0.55 -13.09
N ASP A 141 -19.61 -0.70 -13.89
CA ASP A 141 -20.90 -0.03 -13.73
C ASP A 141 -21.75 -0.59 -12.57
N GLN A 142 -21.38 -1.73 -12.02
CA GLN A 142 -22.07 -2.38 -10.91
C GLN A 142 -21.49 -1.98 -9.54
N ILE A 143 -20.41 -1.19 -9.50
CA ILE A 143 -19.71 -0.83 -8.27
C ILE A 143 -20.05 0.61 -7.89
N ASN A 144 -20.59 0.78 -6.68
CA ASN A 144 -20.89 2.09 -6.12
C ASN A 144 -19.61 2.79 -5.65
N TRP A 145 -19.54 4.08 -5.91
CA TRP A 145 -18.44 4.92 -5.42
C TRP A 145 -18.69 5.33 -3.97
N MET A 146 -17.63 5.33 -3.16
CA MET A 146 -17.71 5.81 -1.79
C MET A 146 -17.78 7.34 -1.73
N PRO A 147 -18.50 7.91 -0.75
CA PRO A 147 -18.81 9.34 -0.68
C PRO A 147 -17.64 10.14 -0.11
N LYS A 148 -16.49 10.13 -0.80
CA LYS A 148 -15.33 10.99 -0.51
C LYS A 148 -15.10 11.93 -1.69
N ASN A 149 -15.12 13.24 -1.46
CA ASN A 149 -15.05 14.26 -2.52
C ASN A 149 -13.77 14.14 -3.37
N ARG A 150 -12.65 13.74 -2.77
CA ARG A 150 -11.40 13.51 -3.50
C ARG A 150 -11.52 12.44 -4.60
N TYR A 151 -12.41 11.47 -4.44
CA TYR A 151 -12.58 10.39 -5.41
C TYR A 151 -13.23 10.85 -6.71
N GLU A 152 -14.09 11.85 -6.66
CA GLU A 152 -14.67 12.43 -7.86
C GLU A 152 -13.61 13.13 -8.73
N ILE A 153 -12.70 13.87 -8.08
CA ILE A 153 -11.57 14.51 -8.78
C ILE A 153 -10.71 13.44 -9.48
N MET A 154 -10.35 12.37 -8.77
CA MET A 154 -9.55 11.27 -9.31
C MET A 154 -10.29 10.52 -10.42
N LYS A 155 -11.57 10.21 -10.24
CA LYS A 155 -12.45 9.56 -11.23
C LYS A 155 -12.48 10.30 -12.56
N ASN A 156 -12.54 11.65 -12.50
CA ASN A 156 -12.58 12.51 -13.69
C ASN A 156 -11.20 12.69 -14.35
N HIS A 157 -10.12 12.42 -13.61
CA HIS A 157 -8.75 12.56 -14.12
C HIS A 157 -8.20 11.25 -14.72
N MET A 158 -8.40 10.12 -14.04
CA MET A 158 -7.77 8.84 -14.39
C MET A 158 -8.00 8.40 -15.84
N PRO A 159 -9.21 8.53 -16.44
CA PRO A 159 -9.43 8.14 -17.83
C PRO A 159 -8.65 8.97 -18.86
N LYS A 160 -8.06 10.11 -18.45
CA LYS A 160 -7.26 10.99 -19.33
C LYS A 160 -5.79 10.57 -19.39
N VAL A 161 -5.36 9.71 -18.46
CA VAL A 161 -3.94 9.37 -18.25
C VAL A 161 -3.65 7.86 -18.34
N GLY A 162 -4.68 7.02 -18.38
CA GLY A 162 -4.56 5.56 -18.54
C GLY A 162 -5.92 4.89 -18.71
N ASN A 163 -5.94 3.68 -19.27
CA ASN A 163 -7.19 2.95 -19.57
C ASN A 163 -7.71 2.15 -18.38
N LEU A 164 -6.81 1.75 -17.46
CA LEU A 164 -7.11 0.88 -16.33
C LEU A 164 -7.19 1.61 -14.98
N GLY A 165 -7.08 2.95 -14.99
CA GLY A 165 -7.11 3.76 -13.77
C GLY A 165 -8.41 3.62 -12.98
N ILE A 166 -9.56 3.51 -13.64
CA ILE A 166 -10.84 3.27 -12.96
C ILE A 166 -10.90 1.86 -12.34
N ASP A 167 -10.41 0.83 -13.06
CA ASP A 167 -10.33 -0.52 -12.49
C ASP A 167 -9.43 -0.57 -11.27
N MET A 168 -8.28 0.10 -11.34
CA MET A 168 -7.38 0.24 -10.19
C MET A 168 -8.13 0.83 -8.99
N MET A 169 -8.88 1.91 -9.17
CA MET A 169 -9.58 2.61 -8.08
C MET A 169 -10.68 1.76 -7.44
N ILE A 170 -11.48 1.03 -8.22
CA ILE A 170 -12.70 0.40 -7.69
C ILE A 170 -12.68 -1.13 -7.65
N ARG A 171 -11.70 -1.78 -8.31
CA ARG A 171 -11.66 -3.24 -8.49
C ARG A 171 -10.39 -3.91 -7.96
N THR A 172 -9.43 -3.16 -7.40
CA THR A 172 -8.21 -3.75 -6.84
C THR A 172 -8.18 -3.69 -5.32
N CYS A 173 -7.56 -4.71 -4.71
CA CYS A 173 -7.19 -4.72 -3.29
C CYS A 173 -5.76 -5.19 -3.12
N THR A 174 -5.08 -4.67 -2.12
CA THR A 174 -3.67 -4.96 -1.81
C THR A 174 -3.48 -5.39 -0.35
N ILE A 175 -2.30 -5.94 -0.07
CA ILE A 175 -1.66 -5.94 1.24
C ILE A 175 -0.41 -5.08 1.10
N GLN A 176 -0.16 -4.18 2.04
CA GLN A 176 1.01 -3.31 2.07
C GLN A 176 1.75 -3.47 3.40
N VAL A 177 3.05 -3.20 3.37
CA VAL A 177 3.92 -3.28 4.54
C VAL A 177 4.72 -2.00 4.67
N ASN A 178 4.68 -1.42 5.85
CA ASN A 178 5.39 -0.20 6.21
C ASN A 178 6.56 -0.54 7.14
N LEU A 179 7.76 -0.21 6.73
CA LEU A 179 9.00 -0.51 7.46
C LEU A 179 9.85 0.72 7.68
N ASP A 180 10.44 0.81 8.87
CA ASP A 180 11.30 1.90 9.29
C ASP A 180 12.74 1.77 8.76
N TYR A 181 13.47 2.88 8.82
CA TYR A 181 14.88 2.98 8.48
C TYR A 181 15.65 3.81 9.53
N SER A 182 16.97 3.59 9.62
CA SER A 182 17.81 4.25 10.62
C SER A 182 18.28 5.64 10.23
N ASP A 183 18.64 5.79 8.97
CA ASP A 183 19.20 7.00 8.36
C ASP A 183 18.99 6.96 6.84
N GLU A 184 19.45 8.00 6.14
CA GLU A 184 19.32 8.08 4.68
C GLU A 184 20.05 6.95 3.95
N THR A 185 21.20 6.49 4.44
CA THR A 185 21.96 5.39 3.82
C THR A 185 21.22 4.06 3.90
N ASP A 186 20.69 3.74 5.07
CA ASP A 186 19.86 2.55 5.29
C ASP A 186 18.57 2.63 4.47
N MET A 187 17.92 3.79 4.44
CA MET A 187 16.73 4.06 3.61
C MET A 187 17.03 3.78 2.14
N VAL A 188 18.11 4.33 1.59
CA VAL A 188 18.51 4.14 0.18
C VAL A 188 18.72 2.67 -0.15
N LYS A 189 19.41 1.93 0.72
CA LYS A 189 19.68 0.51 0.52
C LYS A 189 18.39 -0.31 0.56
N LYS A 190 17.54 -0.08 1.56
CA LYS A 190 16.22 -0.73 1.69
C LYS A 190 15.30 -0.42 0.53
N PHE A 191 15.25 0.86 0.10
CA PHE A 191 14.41 1.27 -1.01
C PHE A 191 14.83 0.61 -2.32
N LYS A 192 16.12 0.70 -2.68
CA LYS A 192 16.66 0.04 -3.89
C LYS A 192 16.40 -1.45 -3.89
N THR A 193 16.61 -2.10 -2.74
CA THR A 193 16.36 -3.54 -2.58
C THR A 193 14.88 -3.88 -2.78
N SER A 194 14.01 -3.23 -2.03
CA SER A 194 12.58 -3.53 -2.08
C SER A 194 11.97 -3.20 -3.44
N LEU A 195 12.36 -2.10 -4.08
CA LEU A 195 11.85 -1.73 -5.41
C LEU A 195 12.26 -2.74 -6.48
N ALA A 196 13.54 -3.15 -6.50
CA ALA A 196 14.04 -4.12 -7.46
C ALA A 196 13.43 -5.53 -7.29
N LEU A 197 12.97 -5.86 -6.09
CA LEU A 197 12.37 -7.16 -5.76
C LEU A 197 10.84 -7.17 -5.83
N GLN A 198 10.17 -6.06 -6.18
CA GLN A 198 8.71 -6.02 -6.29
C GLN A 198 8.12 -7.05 -7.27
N PRO A 199 8.71 -7.33 -8.46
CA PRO A 199 8.17 -8.38 -9.33
C PRO A 199 8.15 -9.76 -8.66
N ILE A 200 9.12 -10.05 -7.79
CA ILE A 200 9.14 -11.31 -7.02
C ILE A 200 8.03 -11.33 -5.97
N ALA A 201 7.84 -10.22 -5.24
CA ALA A 201 6.73 -10.11 -4.28
C ALA A 201 5.37 -10.23 -4.99
N THR A 202 5.20 -9.56 -6.14
CA THR A 202 3.99 -9.69 -6.98
C THR A 202 3.72 -11.16 -7.33
N ALA A 203 4.73 -11.90 -7.77
CA ALA A 203 4.56 -13.31 -8.14
C ALA A 203 4.24 -14.23 -6.95
N LEU A 204 4.91 -14.03 -5.80
CA LEU A 204 4.68 -14.78 -4.56
C LEU A 204 3.26 -14.57 -4.01
N PHE A 205 2.76 -13.35 -4.12
CA PHE A 205 1.49 -12.93 -3.55
C PHE A 205 0.38 -12.76 -4.60
N SER A 206 0.58 -13.23 -5.86
CA SER A 206 -0.45 -13.20 -6.89
C SER A 206 -1.72 -13.93 -6.43
N ASN A 207 -2.87 -13.26 -6.51
CA ASN A 207 -4.16 -13.76 -6.01
C ASN A 207 -5.36 -13.10 -6.70
N SER A 208 -5.28 -12.90 -8.02
CA SER A 208 -6.36 -12.24 -8.77
C SER A 208 -6.51 -12.78 -10.18
N PRO A 209 -6.82 -14.11 -10.33
CA PRO A 209 -6.93 -14.74 -11.64
C PRO A 209 -8.30 -14.60 -12.30
N PHE A 210 -9.26 -13.89 -11.70
CA PHE A 210 -10.63 -13.80 -12.20
C PHE A 210 -11.03 -12.37 -12.54
N ILE A 211 -11.91 -12.22 -13.54
CA ILE A 211 -12.56 -10.98 -13.96
C ILE A 211 -13.98 -11.29 -14.46
N GLU A 212 -14.98 -10.60 -13.92
CA GLU A 212 -16.41 -10.67 -14.37
C GLU A 212 -16.92 -12.11 -14.50
N GLY A 213 -16.60 -12.94 -13.50
CA GLY A 213 -17.02 -14.34 -13.42
C GLY A 213 -16.25 -15.30 -14.32
N LYS A 214 -15.16 -14.85 -14.96
CA LYS A 214 -14.32 -15.65 -15.87
C LYS A 214 -12.87 -15.70 -15.40
N ILE A 215 -12.15 -16.73 -15.81
CA ILE A 215 -10.70 -16.79 -15.64
C ILE A 215 -10.06 -15.73 -16.54
N SER A 216 -9.19 -14.91 -15.97
CA SER A 216 -8.33 -13.97 -16.72
C SER A 216 -7.07 -14.70 -17.22
N ASN A 217 -6.29 -14.03 -18.07
CA ASN A 217 -4.99 -14.55 -18.53
C ASN A 217 -3.84 -14.19 -17.57
N TYR A 218 -4.15 -13.79 -16.34
CA TYR A 218 -3.18 -13.29 -15.35
C TYR A 218 -3.30 -14.03 -14.02
N SER A 219 -2.17 -14.29 -13.39
CA SER A 219 -2.12 -14.75 -11.99
C SER A 219 -2.39 -13.58 -11.03
N SER A 220 -1.94 -12.38 -11.39
CA SER A 220 -2.25 -11.11 -10.74
C SER A 220 -2.80 -10.12 -11.76
N LEU A 221 -4.12 -10.10 -11.92
CA LEU A 221 -4.79 -9.09 -12.74
C LEU A 221 -4.64 -7.69 -12.12
N ARG A 222 -4.52 -7.60 -10.80
CA ARG A 222 -4.22 -6.35 -10.10
C ARG A 222 -2.90 -5.75 -10.58
N ALA A 223 -1.81 -6.53 -10.57
CA ALA A 223 -0.51 -6.05 -11.02
C ALA A 223 -0.52 -5.61 -12.50
N TYR A 224 -1.25 -6.33 -13.35
CA TYR A 224 -1.46 -5.90 -14.73
C TYR A 224 -2.25 -4.59 -14.81
N THR A 225 -3.30 -4.43 -14.02
CA THR A 225 -4.10 -3.19 -13.98
C THR A 225 -3.23 -1.97 -13.68
N TRP A 226 -2.26 -2.10 -12.79
CA TRP A 226 -1.33 -1.01 -12.46
C TRP A 226 -0.37 -0.62 -13.59
N THR A 227 -0.24 -1.42 -14.65
CA THR A 227 0.63 -1.08 -15.80
C THR A 227 0.07 0.02 -16.71
N ASP A 228 -1.25 0.29 -16.65
CA ASP A 228 -1.91 1.29 -17.52
C ASP A 228 -2.85 2.19 -16.67
N THR A 229 -2.27 2.87 -15.68
CA THR A 229 -2.95 3.84 -14.82
C THR A 229 -2.46 5.26 -15.15
N ASP A 230 -1.60 5.84 -14.31
CA ASP A 230 -0.95 7.13 -14.53
C ASP A 230 0.57 6.94 -14.41
N SER A 231 1.24 6.88 -15.55
CA SER A 231 2.68 6.62 -15.64
C SER A 231 3.57 7.66 -14.94
N LYS A 232 3.02 8.86 -14.66
CA LYS A 232 3.76 9.92 -13.96
C LYS A 232 3.86 9.69 -12.45
N ARG A 233 3.07 8.75 -11.91
CA ARG A 233 2.99 8.51 -10.45
C ARG A 233 3.07 7.05 -10.03
N SER A 234 2.97 6.10 -10.96
CA SER A 234 3.00 4.66 -10.68
C SER A 234 4.22 3.99 -11.29
N GLY A 235 4.44 2.71 -10.98
CA GLY A 235 5.54 1.91 -11.52
C GLY A 235 6.85 2.05 -10.75
N PHE A 236 7.96 2.09 -11.47
CA PHE A 236 9.32 2.10 -10.91
C PHE A 236 10.00 3.44 -11.20
N PRO A 237 10.13 4.36 -10.24
CA PRO A 237 10.82 5.63 -10.44
C PRO A 237 12.32 5.41 -10.73
N ASP A 238 12.79 5.79 -11.91
CA ASP A 238 14.18 5.64 -12.37
C ASP A 238 15.19 6.24 -11.39
N ILE A 239 14.82 7.37 -10.79
CA ILE A 239 15.68 8.13 -9.87
C ILE A 239 16.17 7.29 -8.69
N VAL A 240 15.40 6.25 -8.28
CA VAL A 240 15.75 5.37 -7.15
C VAL A 240 17.04 4.61 -7.40
N PHE A 241 17.33 4.27 -8.66
CA PHE A 241 18.56 3.52 -9.00
C PHE A 241 19.73 4.42 -9.38
N SER A 242 19.57 5.75 -9.35
CA SER A 242 20.66 6.69 -9.59
C SER A 242 21.73 6.59 -8.49
N LYS A 243 22.97 7.04 -8.82
CA LYS A 243 24.10 7.06 -7.88
C LYS A 243 23.83 7.97 -6.68
N ASP A 244 23.19 9.11 -6.96
CA ASP A 244 22.97 10.17 -5.98
C ASP A 244 21.54 10.13 -5.41
N PHE A 245 20.92 8.93 -5.36
CA PHE A 245 19.59 8.77 -4.78
C PHE A 245 19.63 8.97 -3.27
N GLY A 246 18.71 9.77 -2.78
CA GLY A 246 18.48 10.10 -1.38
C GLY A 246 17.21 10.95 -1.23
N TYR A 247 17.03 11.61 -0.08
CA TYR A 247 15.85 12.45 0.20
C TYR A 247 15.68 13.58 -0.81
N GLU A 248 16.77 14.20 -1.25
CA GLU A 248 16.71 15.27 -2.26
C GLU A 248 16.20 14.76 -3.60
N ALA A 249 16.75 13.66 -4.10
CA ALA A 249 16.35 13.07 -5.37
C ALA A 249 14.89 12.58 -5.31
N TRP A 250 14.49 11.97 -4.18
CA TRP A 250 13.11 11.55 -3.97
C TRP A 250 12.14 12.73 -3.91
N THR A 251 12.50 13.82 -3.23
CA THR A 251 11.73 15.06 -3.21
C THR A 251 11.54 15.62 -4.63
N LYS A 252 12.60 15.67 -5.44
CA LYS A 252 12.49 16.10 -6.85
C LYS A 252 11.52 15.26 -7.66
N TYR A 253 11.53 13.93 -7.45
CA TYR A 253 10.55 13.05 -8.06
C TYR A 253 9.13 13.40 -7.62
N LEU A 254 8.88 13.51 -6.30
CA LEU A 254 7.55 13.85 -5.78
C LEU A 254 7.05 15.21 -6.28
N LEU A 255 7.92 16.21 -6.38
CA LEU A 255 7.57 17.52 -6.95
C LEU A 255 7.22 17.46 -8.46
N SER A 256 7.69 16.44 -9.17
CA SER A 256 7.35 16.20 -10.57
C SER A 256 6.02 15.46 -10.75
N VAL A 257 5.54 14.76 -9.70
CA VAL A 257 4.24 14.08 -9.70
C VAL A 257 3.12 15.13 -9.78
N PRO A 258 2.19 15.03 -10.74
CA PRO A 258 1.08 15.98 -10.81
C PRO A 258 0.14 15.85 -9.60
N MET A 259 -0.36 16.99 -9.11
CA MET A 259 -1.34 17.01 -8.02
C MET A 259 -2.68 16.40 -8.45
N TYR A 260 -3.52 16.05 -7.48
CA TYR A 260 -4.95 15.80 -7.69
C TYR A 260 -5.80 16.93 -7.10
N PHE A 261 -5.49 17.35 -5.88
CA PHE A 261 -6.32 18.30 -5.13
C PHE A 261 -5.48 19.14 -4.15
N ILE A 262 -6.10 20.18 -3.65
CA ILE A 262 -5.71 20.93 -2.45
C ILE A 262 -6.85 20.78 -1.45
N TYR A 263 -6.53 20.48 -0.19
CA TYR A 263 -7.51 20.47 0.89
C TYR A 263 -7.44 21.77 1.68
N ASP A 264 -8.50 22.55 1.67
CA ASP A 264 -8.58 23.82 2.40
C ASP A 264 -9.93 23.93 3.11
N LYS A 265 -9.90 24.17 4.42
CA LYS A 265 -11.08 24.41 5.25
C LYS A 265 -12.22 23.40 5.09
N GLY A 266 -11.88 22.11 5.04
CA GLY A 266 -12.87 21.04 4.92
C GLY A 266 -13.30 20.73 3.47
N THR A 267 -12.71 21.37 2.46
CA THR A 267 -13.11 21.23 1.06
C THR A 267 -11.92 20.80 0.19
N TYR A 268 -12.14 19.83 -0.70
CA TYR A 268 -11.19 19.44 -1.73
C TYR A 268 -11.38 20.32 -2.98
N HIS A 269 -10.34 21.03 -3.37
CA HIS A 269 -10.28 21.82 -4.60
C HIS A 269 -9.54 21.06 -5.69
N ASN A 270 -10.12 21.00 -6.87
CA ASN A 270 -9.51 20.29 -8.01
C ASN A 270 -8.21 20.98 -8.48
N ALA A 271 -7.09 20.27 -8.33
CA ALA A 271 -5.77 20.64 -8.82
C ALA A 271 -5.17 19.55 -9.73
N ALA A 272 -6.02 18.66 -10.28
CA ALA A 272 -5.57 17.52 -11.07
C ALA A 272 -4.72 17.93 -12.28
N GLY A 273 -3.52 17.33 -12.35
CA GLY A 273 -2.54 17.63 -13.39
C GLY A 273 -1.67 18.85 -13.13
N LYS A 274 -1.93 19.65 -12.08
CA LYS A 274 -1.13 20.85 -11.76
C LYS A 274 0.15 20.47 -11.01
N SER A 275 1.12 21.40 -11.00
CA SER A 275 2.46 21.18 -10.43
C SER A 275 2.55 21.61 -8.98
N PHE A 276 2.99 20.70 -8.09
CA PHE A 276 3.27 21.02 -6.70
C PHE A 276 4.46 22.01 -6.57
N ALA A 277 5.45 21.92 -7.46
CA ALA A 277 6.55 22.88 -7.50
C ALA A 277 6.08 24.33 -7.79
N LYS A 278 5.05 24.51 -8.64
CA LYS A 278 4.41 25.83 -8.82
C LYS A 278 3.68 26.27 -7.54
N PHE A 279 3.04 25.32 -6.81
CA PHE A 279 2.37 25.61 -5.56
C PHE A 279 3.36 26.06 -4.46
N LEU A 280 4.53 25.42 -4.34
CA LEU A 280 5.60 25.85 -3.44
C LEU A 280 6.04 27.29 -3.68
N ASN A 281 5.99 27.76 -4.92
CA ASN A 281 6.40 29.09 -5.32
C ASN A 281 5.24 30.11 -5.35
N GLY A 282 4.04 29.76 -4.87
CA GLY A 282 2.86 30.63 -4.89
C GLY A 282 2.36 30.97 -6.32
N LYS A 283 2.73 30.12 -7.31
CA LYS A 283 2.43 30.34 -8.73
C LYS A 283 1.52 29.24 -9.31
N LEU A 284 0.69 28.62 -8.46
CA LEU A 284 -0.24 27.59 -8.91
C LEU A 284 -1.44 28.25 -9.60
N ASP A 285 -1.70 27.86 -10.86
CA ASP A 285 -2.77 28.42 -11.68
C ASP A 285 -4.15 28.29 -10.98
N GLY A 286 -4.85 29.42 -10.76
CA GLY A 286 -6.12 29.50 -10.03
C GLY A 286 -5.98 29.50 -8.51
N PHE A 287 -4.75 29.52 -7.99
CA PHE A 287 -4.41 29.60 -6.56
C PHE A 287 -3.20 30.52 -6.34
N GLU A 288 -3.03 31.53 -7.20
CA GLU A 288 -1.91 32.47 -7.16
C GLU A 288 -1.82 33.14 -5.79
N GLY A 289 -0.61 33.24 -5.25
CA GLY A 289 -0.35 33.81 -3.92
C GLY A 289 -0.66 32.87 -2.75
N LYS A 290 -1.23 31.67 -3.00
CA LYS A 290 -1.32 30.61 -1.97
C LYS A 290 -0.05 29.77 -1.97
N PHE A 291 0.37 29.39 -0.78
CA PHE A 291 1.54 28.54 -0.53
C PHE A 291 1.09 27.27 0.21
N PRO A 292 1.71 26.12 -0.04
CA PRO A 292 1.37 24.88 0.66
C PRO A 292 1.82 24.89 2.11
N THR A 293 1.13 24.09 2.91
CA THR A 293 1.47 23.71 4.28
C THR A 293 2.14 22.34 4.30
N MET A 294 2.64 21.90 5.46
CA MET A 294 3.11 20.51 5.63
C MET A 294 2.00 19.48 5.37
N SER A 295 0.76 19.78 5.77
CA SER A 295 -0.38 18.90 5.49
C SER A 295 -0.64 18.74 3.98
N ASP A 296 -0.47 19.79 3.18
CA ASP A 296 -0.57 19.68 1.71
C ASP A 296 0.54 18.82 1.12
N TRP A 297 1.73 18.84 1.72
CA TRP A 297 2.83 17.96 1.33
C TRP A 297 2.54 16.51 1.68
N GLU A 298 2.10 16.23 2.89
CA GLU A 298 1.72 14.89 3.34
C GLU A 298 0.64 14.30 2.43
N ASP A 299 -0.40 15.07 2.11
CA ASP A 299 -1.43 14.68 1.15
C ASP A 299 -0.84 14.43 -0.24
N HIS A 300 0.08 15.29 -0.70
CA HIS A 300 0.72 15.13 -2.01
C HIS A 300 1.59 13.87 -2.10
N VAL A 301 2.32 13.52 -1.06
CA VAL A 301 3.08 12.26 -1.02
C VAL A 301 2.15 11.05 -1.15
N THR A 302 0.93 11.12 -0.61
CA THR A 302 -0.03 10.00 -0.70
C THR A 302 -0.56 9.76 -2.12
N VAL A 303 -0.49 10.75 -3.02
CA VAL A 303 -0.97 10.60 -4.40
C VAL A 303 0.10 10.13 -5.40
N ALA A 304 1.30 9.83 -4.93
CA ALA A 304 2.29 9.07 -5.68
C ALA A 304 2.08 7.58 -5.42
N PHE A 305 2.04 6.76 -6.46
CA PHE A 305 1.71 5.33 -6.41
C PHE A 305 2.79 4.42 -7.00
N PRO A 306 4.09 4.64 -6.70
CA PRO A 306 5.12 3.71 -7.13
C PRO A 306 4.99 2.36 -6.43
N GLU A 307 5.68 1.34 -6.94
CA GLU A 307 5.69 -0.01 -6.34
C GLU A 307 6.26 -0.03 -4.90
N VAL A 308 7.16 0.91 -4.59
CA VAL A 308 7.61 1.22 -3.22
C VAL A 308 7.57 2.73 -3.04
N ARG A 309 7.01 3.20 -1.94
CA ARG A 309 6.88 4.61 -1.63
C ARG A 309 7.61 4.97 -0.35
N LEU A 310 8.38 6.05 -0.36
CA LEU A 310 8.96 6.63 0.84
C LEU A 310 8.06 7.74 1.37
N LYS A 311 7.66 7.58 2.61
CA LYS A 311 7.12 8.59 3.51
C LYS A 311 8.13 8.81 4.66
N GLN A 312 7.67 8.89 5.90
CA GLN A 312 8.54 8.74 7.10
C GLN A 312 8.85 7.25 7.40
N TYR A 313 8.55 6.37 6.46
CA TYR A 313 8.79 4.92 6.40
C TYR A 313 8.72 4.46 4.95
N LEU A 314 9.23 3.26 4.68
CA LEU A 314 9.13 2.63 3.36
C LEU A 314 7.87 1.76 3.30
N GLU A 315 7.08 1.94 2.26
CA GLU A 315 5.81 1.26 2.03
C GLU A 315 5.91 0.38 0.78
N MET A 316 5.92 -0.94 0.96
CA MET A 316 5.93 -1.93 -0.12
C MET A 316 4.52 -2.26 -0.55
N ARG A 317 4.21 -2.11 -1.86
CA ARG A 317 2.84 -2.01 -2.40
C ARG A 317 2.46 -3.04 -3.46
N GLY A 318 3.41 -3.87 -3.93
CA GLY A 318 3.23 -4.72 -5.12
C GLY A 318 2.40 -6.01 -4.92
N ALA A 319 1.97 -6.34 -3.70
CA ALA A 319 1.25 -7.58 -3.41
C ALA A 319 -0.27 -7.46 -3.63
N ASP A 320 -0.90 -8.53 -4.10
CA ASP A 320 -2.36 -8.65 -4.16
C ASP A 320 -2.98 -8.76 -2.76
N GLY A 321 -4.24 -8.36 -2.61
CA GLY A 321 -5.06 -8.67 -1.46
C GLY A 321 -5.14 -10.17 -1.21
N GLY A 322 -5.26 -10.59 0.06
CA GLY A 322 -5.20 -11.99 0.42
C GLY A 322 -5.92 -12.35 1.73
N PRO A 323 -6.03 -13.65 2.02
CA PRO A 323 -6.54 -14.15 3.29
C PRO A 323 -5.52 -13.91 4.42
N TRP A 324 -5.92 -14.22 5.67
CA TRP A 324 -5.13 -13.96 6.89
C TRP A 324 -3.66 -14.44 6.80
N ASN A 325 -3.44 -15.63 6.27
CA ASN A 325 -2.08 -16.17 6.15
C ASN A 325 -1.18 -15.33 5.23
N ARG A 326 -1.72 -14.75 4.16
CA ARG A 326 -0.97 -13.85 3.26
C ARG A 326 -0.75 -12.48 3.90
N ILE A 327 -1.72 -11.98 4.69
CA ILE A 327 -1.57 -10.73 5.47
C ILE A 327 -0.41 -10.85 6.47
N CYS A 328 -0.21 -12.03 7.07
CA CYS A 328 0.92 -12.29 7.97
C CYS A 328 2.23 -12.59 7.23
N ALA A 329 2.14 -13.25 6.07
CA ALA A 329 3.33 -13.69 5.33
C ALA A 329 4.08 -12.53 4.66
N LEU A 330 3.36 -11.51 4.14
CA LEU A 330 4.00 -10.39 3.45
C LEU A 330 4.91 -9.56 4.38
N PRO A 331 4.47 -9.10 5.57
CA PRO A 331 5.38 -8.43 6.50
C PRO A 331 6.52 -9.34 6.97
N ALA A 332 6.29 -10.64 7.14
CA ALA A 332 7.37 -11.58 7.49
C ALA A 332 8.44 -11.65 6.39
N PHE A 333 8.03 -11.71 5.12
CA PHE A 333 8.95 -11.70 3.99
C PHE A 333 9.82 -10.44 3.97
N TRP A 334 9.22 -9.26 4.07
CA TRP A 334 9.96 -8.00 3.99
C TRP A 334 10.80 -7.71 5.25
N VAL A 335 10.29 -7.99 6.44
CA VAL A 335 11.06 -7.87 7.70
C VAL A 335 12.29 -8.76 7.67
N GLY A 336 12.15 -10.00 7.22
CA GLY A 336 13.26 -10.95 7.12
C GLY A 336 14.36 -10.51 6.14
N LEU A 337 13.98 -9.78 5.07
CA LEU A 337 14.95 -9.27 4.10
C LEU A 337 15.59 -7.94 4.52
N LEU A 338 14.86 -7.07 5.26
CA LEU A 338 15.23 -5.67 5.41
C LEU A 338 15.61 -5.25 6.85
N TYR A 339 15.27 -6.02 7.89
CA TYR A 339 15.51 -5.64 9.29
C TYR A 339 16.73 -6.29 9.92
N ASP A 340 17.33 -7.29 9.27
CA ASP A 340 18.65 -7.82 9.63
C ASP A 340 19.69 -7.34 8.61
N GLU A 341 20.84 -6.87 9.09
CA GLU A 341 21.86 -6.24 8.26
C GLU A 341 22.47 -7.23 7.25
N LYS A 342 22.80 -8.47 7.70
CA LYS A 342 23.35 -9.50 6.83
C LYS A 342 22.34 -9.91 5.76
N SER A 343 21.09 -10.11 6.14
CA SER A 343 20.01 -10.47 5.21
C SER A 343 19.72 -9.35 4.22
N LEU A 344 19.80 -8.07 4.64
CA LEU A 344 19.69 -6.94 3.76
C LEU A 344 20.86 -6.87 2.76
N ASP A 345 22.09 -7.19 3.17
CA ASP A 345 23.25 -7.26 2.29
C ASP A 345 23.10 -8.34 1.22
N GLU A 346 22.67 -9.53 1.63
CA GLU A 346 22.42 -10.65 0.73
C GLU A 346 21.27 -10.34 -0.25
N ALA A 347 20.15 -9.80 0.25
CA ALA A 347 19.00 -9.39 -0.57
C ALA A 347 19.38 -8.27 -1.55
N PHE A 348 20.18 -7.29 -1.11
CA PHE A 348 20.70 -6.23 -1.97
C PHE A 348 21.62 -6.76 -3.07
N HIS A 349 22.45 -7.76 -2.75
CA HIS A 349 23.29 -8.42 -3.76
C HIS A 349 22.44 -9.10 -4.86
N VAL A 350 21.37 -9.77 -4.48
CA VAL A 350 20.40 -10.35 -5.43
C VAL A 350 19.71 -9.23 -6.24
N ALA A 351 19.21 -8.19 -5.56
CA ALA A 351 18.47 -7.07 -6.14
C ALA A 351 19.30 -6.29 -7.18
N LYS A 352 20.62 -6.11 -6.96
CA LYS A 352 21.53 -5.41 -7.91
C LYS A 352 21.46 -5.93 -9.33
N LYS A 353 21.16 -7.21 -9.53
CA LYS A 353 21.04 -7.83 -10.86
C LYS A 353 19.85 -7.31 -11.65
N PHE A 354 18.89 -6.68 -10.98
CA PHE A 354 17.60 -6.27 -11.53
C PHE A 354 17.35 -4.75 -11.46
N MET A 355 18.29 -3.94 -10.99
CA MET A 355 18.16 -2.48 -10.85
C MET A 355 18.20 -1.76 -12.20
N ASN A 356 17.26 -2.10 -13.06
CA ASN A 356 17.05 -1.52 -14.38
C ASN A 356 15.55 -1.41 -14.63
N VAL A 357 15.03 -0.21 -14.85
CA VAL A 357 13.57 0.02 -14.93
C VAL A 357 12.91 -0.69 -16.10
N PRO A 358 13.42 -0.65 -17.35
CA PRO A 358 12.86 -1.46 -18.43
C PRO A 358 12.74 -2.95 -18.08
N LEU A 359 13.80 -3.54 -17.49
CA LEU A 359 13.78 -4.93 -17.06
C LEU A 359 12.72 -5.17 -15.96
N LEU A 360 12.55 -4.24 -15.01
CA LEU A 360 11.55 -4.37 -13.94
C LEU A 360 10.13 -4.28 -14.48
N GLU A 361 9.85 -3.41 -15.44
CA GLU A 361 8.54 -3.31 -16.10
C GLU A 361 8.19 -4.59 -16.87
N GLU A 362 9.13 -5.14 -17.64
CA GLU A 362 8.96 -6.45 -18.30
C GLU A 362 8.73 -7.57 -17.27
N SER A 363 9.50 -7.57 -16.19
CA SER A 363 9.40 -8.56 -15.11
C SER A 363 8.09 -8.47 -14.36
N ARG A 364 7.56 -7.25 -14.14
CA ARG A 364 6.25 -7.02 -13.54
C ARG A 364 5.14 -7.63 -14.40
N ILE A 365 5.17 -7.40 -15.72
CA ILE A 365 4.22 -8.01 -16.66
C ILE A 365 4.32 -9.52 -16.64
N SER A 366 5.55 -10.06 -16.65
CA SER A 366 5.80 -11.50 -16.56
C SER A 366 5.27 -12.10 -15.25
N ALA A 367 5.53 -11.46 -14.12
CA ALA A 367 5.01 -11.84 -12.80
C ALA A 367 3.47 -11.78 -12.74
N ALA A 368 2.88 -10.69 -13.27
CA ALA A 368 1.44 -10.53 -13.33
C ALA A 368 0.77 -11.66 -14.12
N LYS A 369 1.35 -12.04 -15.27
CA LYS A 369 0.79 -13.06 -16.17
C LYS A 369 1.01 -14.47 -15.68
N PHE A 370 2.25 -14.79 -15.29
CA PHE A 370 2.68 -16.17 -15.06
C PHE A 370 2.97 -16.49 -13.58
N GLY A 371 2.86 -15.51 -12.66
CA GLY A 371 3.20 -15.70 -11.26
C GLY A 371 4.65 -16.22 -11.10
N LEU A 372 4.82 -17.25 -10.31
CA LEU A 372 6.13 -17.90 -10.07
C LEU A 372 6.75 -18.55 -11.31
N ASN A 373 5.93 -18.85 -12.33
CA ASN A 373 6.43 -19.39 -13.61
C ASN A 373 6.97 -18.30 -14.55
N GLY A 374 6.88 -17.04 -14.17
CA GLY A 374 7.40 -15.90 -14.92
C GLY A 374 8.93 -15.81 -14.92
N ILE A 375 9.42 -14.76 -15.58
CA ILE A 375 10.87 -14.51 -15.80
C ILE A 375 11.20 -13.12 -15.24
N ILE A 376 12.38 -12.99 -14.64
CA ILE A 376 13.03 -11.72 -14.29
C ILE A 376 14.45 -11.72 -14.86
N GLY A 377 14.70 -10.86 -15.84
CA GLY A 377 15.93 -10.92 -16.62
C GLY A 377 16.11 -12.30 -17.30
N SER A 378 17.24 -12.95 -17.08
CA SER A 378 17.51 -14.31 -17.55
C SER A 378 17.08 -15.42 -16.59
N SER A 379 16.50 -15.07 -15.43
CA SER A 379 16.20 -16.01 -14.35
C SER A 379 14.70 -16.34 -14.29
N LYS A 380 14.36 -17.58 -13.89
CA LYS A 380 12.98 -17.91 -13.51
C LYS A 380 12.66 -17.27 -12.16
N ILE A 381 11.51 -16.60 -12.04
CA ILE A 381 11.06 -15.94 -10.81
C ILE A 381 11.05 -16.92 -9.63
N ILE A 382 10.61 -18.17 -9.83
CA ILE A 382 10.56 -19.19 -8.76
C ILE A 382 11.94 -19.46 -8.13
N ASN A 383 13.02 -19.41 -8.89
CA ASN A 383 14.36 -19.66 -8.37
C ASN A 383 14.82 -18.47 -7.50
N VAL A 384 14.66 -17.24 -8.00
CA VAL A 384 14.97 -16.02 -7.24
C VAL A 384 14.09 -15.93 -5.99
N ALA A 385 12.82 -16.30 -6.09
CA ALA A 385 11.91 -16.33 -4.95
C ALA A 385 12.36 -17.32 -3.87
N LYS A 386 12.83 -18.51 -4.24
CA LYS A 386 13.40 -19.49 -3.28
C LYS A 386 14.62 -18.95 -2.55
N ASP A 387 15.54 -18.31 -3.27
CA ASP A 387 16.74 -17.71 -2.66
C ASP A 387 16.34 -16.61 -1.66
N LEU A 388 15.43 -15.71 -2.06
CA LEU A 388 14.94 -14.63 -1.19
C LEU A 388 14.15 -15.15 0.03
N LEU A 389 13.37 -16.22 -0.13
CA LEU A 389 12.67 -16.86 0.98
C LEU A 389 13.65 -17.47 2.00
N ASN A 390 14.77 -18.03 1.54
CA ASN A 390 15.81 -18.54 2.42
C ASN A 390 16.52 -17.40 3.15
N ILE A 391 16.89 -16.32 2.46
CA ILE A 391 17.47 -15.11 3.07
C ILE A 391 16.50 -14.53 4.11
N SER A 392 15.23 -14.36 3.75
CA SER A 392 14.20 -13.85 4.66
C SER A 392 14.02 -14.74 5.89
N TYR A 393 14.03 -16.06 5.72
CA TYR A 393 13.92 -17.02 6.83
C TYR A 393 15.10 -16.90 7.82
N GLU A 394 16.34 -16.79 7.31
CA GLU A 394 17.50 -16.60 8.18
C GLU A 394 17.47 -15.23 8.87
N GLY A 395 17.08 -14.17 8.17
CA GLY A 395 16.89 -12.84 8.77
C GLY A 395 15.82 -12.81 9.87
N LEU A 396 14.73 -13.54 9.70
CA LEU A 396 13.71 -13.68 10.74
C LEU A 396 14.23 -14.41 11.98
N LYS A 397 15.07 -15.43 11.84
CA LYS A 397 15.71 -16.11 12.97
C LYS A 397 16.60 -15.16 13.76
N LEU A 398 17.40 -14.34 13.05
CA LEU A 398 18.30 -13.37 13.67
C LEU A 398 17.52 -12.21 14.32
N SER A 399 16.48 -11.71 13.67
CA SER A 399 15.59 -10.67 14.22
C SER A 399 14.80 -11.16 15.45
N LEU A 400 14.41 -12.45 15.48
CA LEU A 400 13.68 -13.06 16.61
C LEU A 400 14.52 -13.15 17.90
N ILE A 401 15.86 -13.12 17.80
CA ILE A 401 16.75 -13.04 18.96
C ILE A 401 16.63 -11.69 19.66
N HIS A 402 16.26 -10.63 18.94
CA HIS A 402 16.02 -9.29 19.47
C HIS A 402 14.56 -9.02 19.86
N ILE A 403 13.64 -9.89 19.47
CA ILE A 403 12.22 -9.85 19.85
C ILE A 403 11.99 -10.97 20.83
N SER A 404 12.42 -10.76 22.09
CA SER A 404 12.32 -11.73 23.19
C SER A 404 10.87 -12.09 23.51
N GLU A 405 10.44 -13.25 23.03
CA GLU A 405 9.48 -14.15 23.71
C GLU A 405 9.65 -15.58 23.16
N PRO A 406 10.14 -16.54 23.95
CA PRO A 406 10.47 -17.89 23.46
C PRO A 406 9.26 -18.79 23.21
N THR A 407 8.02 -18.37 23.46
CA THR A 407 6.89 -19.28 23.64
C THR A 407 6.00 -19.53 22.42
N ARG A 408 6.19 -18.86 21.26
CA ARG A 408 5.34 -19.12 20.07
C ARG A 408 6.09 -19.20 18.74
N ARG A 409 7.05 -20.11 18.64
CA ARG A 409 7.72 -20.50 17.36
C ARG A 409 6.76 -20.97 16.25
N ARG A 410 5.49 -21.27 16.55
CA ARG A 410 4.54 -21.88 15.59
C ARG A 410 3.93 -20.90 14.59
N GLY A 411 3.74 -19.62 14.90
CA GLY A 411 3.07 -18.66 14.01
C GLY A 411 3.93 -18.21 12.83
N ILE A 412 5.20 -17.86 13.07
CA ILE A 412 6.11 -17.39 12.02
C ILE A 412 6.58 -18.56 11.14
N SER A 413 6.86 -19.74 11.75
CA SER A 413 7.16 -20.94 10.96
C SER A 413 5.97 -21.34 10.08
N TYR A 414 4.73 -21.06 10.52
CA TYR A 414 3.54 -21.32 9.71
C TYR A 414 3.40 -20.33 8.54
N ALA A 415 3.64 -19.03 8.76
CA ALA A 415 3.62 -18.03 7.68
C ALA A 415 4.70 -18.31 6.62
N VAL A 416 5.94 -18.63 7.06
CA VAL A 416 7.04 -19.04 6.16
C VAL A 416 6.78 -20.41 5.53
N PHE A 417 6.13 -21.35 6.23
CA PHE A 417 5.74 -22.64 5.70
C PHE A 417 4.64 -22.53 4.63
N CYS A 418 3.68 -21.60 4.79
CA CYS A 418 2.69 -21.33 3.77
C CYS A 418 3.28 -20.72 2.49
N MET A 419 4.42 -20.00 2.61
CA MET A 419 5.15 -19.50 1.44
C MET A 419 5.95 -20.60 0.71
N LYS A 420 6.28 -21.71 1.37
CA LYS A 420 7.03 -22.84 0.80
C LYS A 420 6.17 -23.90 0.11
N LYS A 421 4.85 -23.87 0.28
CA LYS A 421 3.88 -24.71 -0.42
C LYS A 421 3.29 -24.01 -1.63
#